data_5139318410c907211e24b95661ae5fb9
#
_entry.id   5139318410c907211e24b95661ae5fb9
#
_cell.length_a   1.000
_cell.length_b   1.000
_cell.length_c   1.000
_cell.angle_alpha   90.00
_cell.angle_beta   90.00
_cell.angle_gamma   90.00
#
_symmetry.space_group_name_H-M   'P 1'
#
loop_
_entity.id
_entity.type
_entity.pdbx_description
1 polymer ?
#
loop_
_entity_poly.entity_id
_entity_poly.type
_entity_poly.pdbx_seq_one_letter_code
_entity_poly.pdbx_strand_id
1 'polypeptide(L)'
;MGEPVKVKTHDFPGQADKAIPYGIYDTVANTGWVNVGTDHDTAAFAVASIRRWWQARGRHDYPRARRLLITADAGGSNGYRTRGWKTQLAALAAETNLEITVCHLPPGTSKWNKIEHRLFSHITMNWRGRPLTSHEVIVQSIAATTTRTGLTVHAELDTNPYPTGIQVSDEAIAALPITRHRFHGDWNYTLHPQPHVNETPVNSTADQAPASTPHRLTPHSLQAPELTGMPREQLSELIDTLTPQLELQRERTLRIRRGHERLVAPGTGAKAKLAPADRVLATVLHQRKLATMDLLGQLFGVTAMTISRANQEVRPLLETHGHHINASTARFRTPTDITTFLASSPTQAKIK
;
A
#
# COMPACT_ATOMS: atom_id res chain seq x y z
N MET A 1 12.07 -31.89 -37.91
CA MET A 1 11.56 -31.17 -36.70
C MET A 1 12.52 -30.01 -36.45
N GLY A 2 12.06 -28.79 -36.64
CA GLY A 2 12.89 -27.60 -36.38
C GLY A 2 13.08 -27.40 -34.87
N GLU A 3 14.31 -27.07 -34.43
CA GLU A 3 14.55 -26.70 -33.04
C GLU A 3 13.75 -25.45 -32.69
N PRO A 4 13.06 -25.42 -31.53
CA PRO A 4 12.36 -24.23 -31.11
C PRO A 4 13.36 -23.09 -30.83
N VAL A 5 13.12 -21.92 -31.41
CA VAL A 5 13.93 -20.74 -31.17
C VAL A 5 13.79 -20.38 -29.67
N LYS A 6 14.91 -20.48 -28.94
CA LYS A 6 14.95 -20.07 -27.50
C LYS A 6 14.79 -18.55 -27.40
N VAL A 7 13.65 -18.08 -26.92
CA VAL A 7 13.38 -16.68 -26.64
C VAL A 7 13.62 -16.45 -25.16
N LYS A 8 14.49 -15.52 -24.80
CA LYS A 8 14.62 -15.06 -23.42
C LYS A 8 13.35 -14.30 -23.04
N THR A 9 12.85 -14.51 -21.82
CA THR A 9 11.53 -14.03 -21.36
C THR A 9 11.39 -12.50 -21.38
N HIS A 10 12.51 -11.76 -21.53
CA HIS A 10 12.56 -10.29 -21.53
C HIS A 10 13.38 -9.71 -22.69
N ASP A 11 13.95 -10.54 -23.57
CA ASP A 11 14.79 -10.09 -24.66
C ASP A 11 14.15 -10.52 -25.99
N PHE A 12 14.14 -9.62 -26.95
CA PHE A 12 13.75 -9.93 -28.31
C PHE A 12 14.85 -10.74 -29.02
N PRO A 13 14.53 -11.73 -29.87
CA PRO A 13 15.52 -12.41 -30.66
C PRO A 13 16.12 -11.44 -31.71
N GLY A 14 17.41 -11.18 -31.61
CA GLY A 14 18.15 -10.29 -32.49
C GLY A 14 18.51 -8.94 -31.86
N GLN A 15 18.99 -8.01 -32.64
CA GLN A 15 19.35 -6.63 -32.23
C GLN A 15 18.10 -5.74 -32.07
N ALA A 16 16.97 -6.29 -31.65
CA ALA A 16 15.76 -5.50 -31.48
C ALA A 16 15.90 -4.62 -30.24
N ASP A 17 15.58 -3.35 -30.43
CA ASP A 17 15.57 -2.33 -29.41
C ASP A 17 14.58 -2.70 -28.28
N LYS A 18 14.92 -2.27 -27.07
CA LYS A 18 14.11 -2.49 -25.87
C LYS A 18 12.69 -1.99 -26.06
N ALA A 19 11.69 -2.77 -25.71
CA ALA A 19 10.30 -2.36 -25.68
C ALA A 19 9.73 -2.50 -24.26
N ILE A 20 9.12 -1.42 -23.76
CA ILE A 20 8.60 -1.31 -22.41
C ILE A 20 7.10 -1.00 -22.49
N PRO A 21 6.23 -2.01 -22.37
CA PRO A 21 4.80 -1.76 -22.38
C PRO A 21 4.33 -1.23 -21.01
N TYR A 22 3.69 -0.07 -20.99
CA TYR A 22 2.97 0.46 -19.83
C TYR A 22 1.47 0.45 -20.13
N GLY A 23 0.71 -0.31 -19.35
CA GLY A 23 -0.72 -0.51 -19.58
C GLY A 23 -1.59 0.33 -18.66
N ILE A 24 -2.71 0.79 -19.19
CA ILE A 24 -3.82 1.37 -18.45
C ILE A 24 -5.07 0.57 -18.80
N TYR A 25 -5.81 0.14 -17.80
CA TYR A 25 -7.06 -0.58 -17.97
C TYR A 25 -8.20 0.21 -17.37
N ASP A 26 -9.08 0.72 -18.23
CA ASP A 26 -10.33 1.35 -17.83
C ASP A 26 -11.33 0.27 -17.41
N THR A 27 -11.60 0.23 -16.10
CA THR A 27 -12.47 -0.81 -15.53
C THR A 27 -13.96 -0.61 -15.83
N VAL A 28 -14.36 0.60 -16.19
CA VAL A 28 -15.76 0.95 -16.51
C VAL A 28 -16.04 0.65 -17.97
N ALA A 29 -15.19 1.15 -18.87
CA ALA A 29 -15.34 0.95 -20.30
C ALA A 29 -14.87 -0.44 -20.78
N ASN A 30 -14.17 -1.21 -19.96
CA ASN A 30 -13.50 -2.47 -20.33
C ASN A 30 -12.57 -2.27 -21.53
N THR A 31 -11.76 -1.21 -21.50
CA THR A 31 -10.79 -0.88 -22.56
C THR A 31 -9.37 -0.85 -22.01
N GLY A 32 -8.42 -1.28 -22.83
CA GLY A 32 -6.98 -1.21 -22.57
C GLY A 32 -6.32 -0.11 -23.39
N TRP A 33 -5.37 0.58 -22.78
CA TRP A 33 -4.43 1.46 -23.46
C TRP A 33 -3.02 1.03 -23.10
N VAL A 34 -2.18 0.80 -24.08
CA VAL A 34 -0.79 0.37 -23.85
C VAL A 34 0.15 1.31 -24.59
N ASN A 35 0.97 2.00 -23.83
CA ASN A 35 2.06 2.82 -24.35
C ASN A 35 3.35 1.98 -24.36
N VAL A 36 3.96 1.78 -25.51
CA VAL A 36 5.19 1.00 -25.68
C VAL A 36 6.38 1.94 -25.79
N GLY A 37 7.12 2.07 -24.68
CA GLY A 37 8.32 2.90 -24.61
C GLY A 37 9.55 2.22 -25.20
N THR A 38 10.47 3.02 -25.69
CA THR A 38 11.76 2.55 -26.26
C THR A 38 12.96 2.87 -25.38
N ASP A 39 12.80 3.69 -24.33
CA ASP A 39 13.90 4.19 -23.51
C ASP A 39 13.97 3.49 -22.12
N HIS A 40 13.35 4.02 -21.09
CA HIS A 40 13.44 3.52 -19.72
C HIS A 40 12.07 3.47 -19.01
N ASP A 41 11.86 2.44 -18.17
CA ASP A 41 10.71 2.35 -17.27
C ASP A 41 10.91 3.29 -16.07
N THR A 42 10.53 4.56 -16.24
CA THR A 42 10.62 5.60 -15.22
C THR A 42 9.25 6.11 -14.81
N ALA A 43 9.20 6.80 -13.66
CA ALA A 43 7.98 7.47 -13.22
C ALA A 43 7.45 8.49 -14.24
N ALA A 44 8.35 9.17 -14.95
CA ALA A 44 7.99 10.10 -16.01
C ALA A 44 7.31 9.39 -17.19
N PHE A 45 7.83 8.22 -17.62
CA PHE A 45 7.21 7.40 -18.65
C PHE A 45 5.83 6.88 -18.21
N ALA A 46 5.73 6.38 -16.97
CA ALA A 46 4.48 5.89 -16.42
C ALA A 46 3.37 6.98 -16.43
N VAL A 47 3.69 8.19 -15.97
CA VAL A 47 2.71 9.29 -15.96
C VAL A 47 2.47 9.86 -17.36
N ALA A 48 3.48 9.90 -18.25
CA ALA A 48 3.29 10.26 -19.66
C ALA A 48 2.29 9.30 -20.34
N SER A 49 2.34 8.01 -20.03
CA SER A 49 1.38 7.02 -20.55
C SER A 49 -0.04 7.32 -20.08
N ILE A 50 -0.23 7.67 -18.79
CA ILE A 50 -1.54 8.08 -18.25
C ILE A 50 -2.02 9.38 -18.90
N ARG A 51 -1.12 10.35 -19.10
CA ARG A 51 -1.44 11.63 -19.77
C ARG A 51 -1.93 11.40 -21.19
N ARG A 52 -1.25 10.54 -21.98
CA ARG A 52 -1.66 10.17 -23.35
C ARG A 52 -3.03 9.51 -23.38
N TRP A 53 -3.26 8.52 -22.50
CA TRP A 53 -4.57 7.90 -22.36
C TRP A 53 -5.65 8.94 -22.05
N TRP A 54 -5.40 9.83 -21.10
CA TRP A 54 -6.36 10.86 -20.72
C TRP A 54 -6.67 11.80 -21.87
N GLN A 55 -5.66 12.26 -22.59
CA GLN A 55 -5.81 13.20 -23.72
C GLN A 55 -6.53 12.55 -24.91
N ALA A 56 -6.22 11.30 -25.21
CA ALA A 56 -6.77 10.60 -26.37
C ALA A 56 -8.16 10.03 -26.12
N ARG A 57 -8.42 9.56 -24.89
CA ARG A 57 -9.65 8.84 -24.54
C ARG A 57 -10.35 9.40 -23.32
N GLY A 58 -9.69 9.43 -22.16
CA GLY A 58 -10.33 9.67 -20.88
C GLY A 58 -11.17 10.95 -20.86
N ARG A 59 -10.66 12.09 -21.35
CA ARG A 59 -11.37 13.35 -21.39
C ARG A 59 -12.61 13.33 -22.32
N HIS A 60 -12.60 12.47 -23.33
CA HIS A 60 -13.72 12.32 -24.28
C HIS A 60 -14.77 11.36 -23.76
N ASP A 61 -14.33 10.24 -23.17
CA ASP A 61 -15.22 9.23 -22.61
C ASP A 61 -15.87 9.73 -21.30
N TYR A 62 -15.16 10.60 -20.55
CA TYR A 62 -15.61 11.17 -19.28
C TYR A 62 -15.53 12.72 -19.24
N PRO A 63 -16.28 13.44 -20.10
CA PRO A 63 -16.13 14.90 -20.27
C PRO A 63 -16.48 15.72 -19.02
N ARG A 64 -17.17 15.13 -18.05
CA ARG A 64 -17.54 15.77 -16.78
C ARG A 64 -16.72 15.28 -15.59
N ALA A 65 -15.73 14.42 -15.82
CA ALA A 65 -14.91 13.92 -14.74
C ALA A 65 -14.09 15.05 -14.09
N ARG A 66 -14.09 15.08 -12.79
CA ARG A 66 -13.26 15.95 -11.95
C ARG A 66 -12.30 15.14 -11.07
N ARG A 67 -12.49 13.81 -11.03
CA ARG A 67 -11.72 12.89 -10.20
C ARG A 67 -11.31 11.67 -11.01
N LEU A 68 -10.07 11.25 -10.81
CA LEU A 68 -9.50 10.03 -11.37
C LEU A 68 -9.02 9.14 -10.24
N LEU A 69 -9.47 7.89 -10.19
CA LEU A 69 -8.97 6.88 -9.28
C LEU A 69 -8.01 5.96 -10.03
N ILE A 70 -6.79 5.87 -9.54
CA ILE A 70 -5.76 4.97 -10.05
C ILE A 70 -5.49 3.88 -9.01
N THR A 71 -5.63 2.62 -9.39
CA THR A 71 -5.08 1.48 -8.63
C THR A 71 -3.78 1.05 -9.28
N ALA A 72 -2.71 0.93 -8.53
CA ALA A 72 -1.38 0.64 -9.04
C ALA A 72 -0.66 -0.38 -8.15
N ASP A 73 0.32 -1.09 -8.70
CA ASP A 73 1.19 -1.93 -7.91
C ASP A 73 2.07 -1.08 -6.97
N ALA A 74 2.58 -1.72 -5.92
CA ALA A 74 3.39 -1.04 -4.92
C ALA A 74 4.86 -0.84 -5.32
N GLY A 75 5.29 -1.42 -6.43
CA GLY A 75 6.68 -1.41 -6.93
C GLY A 75 6.83 -0.80 -8.31
N GLY A 76 8.06 -0.78 -8.84
CA GLY A 76 8.37 -0.27 -10.17
C GLY A 76 8.31 1.26 -10.30
N SER A 77 8.13 1.72 -11.52
CA SER A 77 8.07 3.14 -11.89
C SER A 77 6.93 3.90 -11.22
N ASN A 78 5.82 3.21 -10.94
CA ASN A 78 4.63 3.72 -10.27
C ASN A 78 4.54 3.32 -8.78
N GLY A 79 5.66 2.90 -8.16
CA GLY A 79 5.69 2.45 -6.77
C GLY A 79 5.36 3.55 -5.75
N TYR A 80 4.76 3.18 -4.62
CA TYR A 80 4.35 4.12 -3.57
C TYR A 80 5.50 4.93 -2.95
N ARG A 81 6.74 4.44 -3.01
CA ARG A 81 7.95 5.12 -2.52
C ARG A 81 8.57 6.05 -3.57
N THR A 82 8.18 5.91 -4.83
CA THR A 82 8.79 6.65 -5.95
C THR A 82 8.37 8.11 -5.89
N ARG A 83 9.31 8.99 -5.54
CA ARG A 83 9.08 10.44 -5.43
C ARG A 83 8.67 11.04 -6.77
N GLY A 84 9.38 10.67 -7.84
CA GLY A 84 9.08 11.12 -9.20
C GLY A 84 7.65 10.77 -9.65
N TRP A 85 7.11 9.63 -9.24
CA TRP A 85 5.72 9.27 -9.51
C TRP A 85 4.73 10.30 -8.95
N LYS A 86 4.90 10.69 -7.67
CA LYS A 86 4.03 11.67 -7.01
C LYS A 86 4.16 13.05 -7.64
N THR A 87 5.39 13.48 -7.96
CA THR A 87 5.66 14.77 -8.60
C THR A 87 5.04 14.84 -9.99
N GLN A 88 5.22 13.82 -10.80
CA GLN A 88 4.67 13.77 -12.15
C GLN A 88 3.14 13.70 -12.15
N LEU A 89 2.54 12.96 -11.21
CA LEU A 89 1.09 12.94 -11.05
C LEU A 89 0.51 14.28 -10.56
N ALA A 90 1.23 15.01 -9.70
CA ALA A 90 0.82 16.35 -9.29
C ALA A 90 0.80 17.31 -10.49
N ALA A 91 1.82 17.24 -11.36
CA ALA A 91 1.83 17.98 -12.60
C ALA A 91 0.64 17.61 -13.51
N LEU A 92 0.35 16.31 -13.66
CA LEU A 92 -0.82 15.85 -14.43
C LEU A 92 -2.14 16.35 -13.83
N ALA A 93 -2.28 16.34 -12.50
CA ALA A 93 -3.46 16.86 -11.81
C ALA A 93 -3.67 18.35 -12.11
N ALA A 94 -2.59 19.15 -12.07
CA ALA A 94 -2.63 20.58 -12.41
C ALA A 94 -2.99 20.83 -13.89
N GLU A 95 -2.39 20.07 -14.81
CA GLU A 95 -2.64 20.17 -16.25
C GLU A 95 -4.08 19.83 -16.64
N THR A 96 -4.64 18.82 -16.00
CA THR A 96 -5.96 18.26 -16.37
C THR A 96 -7.10 18.79 -15.52
N ASN A 97 -6.79 19.52 -14.46
CA ASN A 97 -7.73 19.94 -13.41
C ASN A 97 -8.48 18.75 -12.78
N LEU A 98 -7.82 17.60 -12.67
CA LEU A 98 -8.34 16.40 -12.03
C LEU A 98 -7.78 16.24 -10.62
N GLU A 99 -8.64 15.91 -9.68
CA GLU A 99 -8.24 15.33 -8.41
C GLU A 99 -7.85 13.87 -8.63
N ILE A 100 -6.57 13.52 -8.47
CA ILE A 100 -6.06 12.18 -8.74
C ILE A 100 -5.84 11.43 -7.43
N THR A 101 -6.67 10.43 -7.18
CA THR A 101 -6.51 9.51 -6.04
C THR A 101 -5.75 8.27 -6.48
N VAL A 102 -4.70 7.91 -5.75
CA VAL A 102 -3.93 6.68 -5.97
C VAL A 102 -4.12 5.72 -4.80
N CYS A 103 -4.40 4.46 -5.14
CA CYS A 103 -4.45 3.35 -4.19
C CYS A 103 -3.47 2.28 -4.65
N HIS A 104 -2.37 2.09 -3.90
CA HIS A 104 -1.41 1.03 -4.21
C HIS A 104 -1.85 -0.31 -3.65
N LEU A 105 -1.76 -1.33 -4.47
CA LEU A 105 -2.02 -2.71 -4.08
C LEU A 105 -0.83 -3.27 -3.28
N PRO A 106 -1.08 -3.98 -2.18
CA PRO A 106 -0.02 -4.59 -1.38
C PRO A 106 0.79 -5.63 -2.19
N PRO A 107 2.09 -5.81 -1.91
CA PRO A 107 2.89 -6.86 -2.52
C PRO A 107 2.26 -8.24 -2.33
N GLY A 108 2.29 -9.08 -3.36
CA GLY A 108 1.71 -10.42 -3.35
C GLY A 108 0.18 -10.46 -3.56
N THR A 109 -0.43 -9.35 -3.96
CA THR A 109 -1.86 -9.25 -4.25
C THR A 109 -2.17 -9.08 -5.74
N SER A 110 -1.26 -9.50 -6.62
CA SER A 110 -1.43 -9.42 -8.09
C SER A 110 -2.74 -10.05 -8.58
N LYS A 111 -3.24 -11.09 -7.90
CA LYS A 111 -4.55 -11.69 -8.20
C LYS A 111 -5.73 -10.71 -8.05
N TRP A 112 -5.56 -9.59 -7.37
CA TRP A 112 -6.59 -8.55 -7.23
C TRP A 112 -6.36 -7.37 -8.18
N ASN A 113 -5.18 -7.32 -8.81
CA ASN A 113 -4.88 -6.32 -9.81
C ASN A 113 -5.61 -6.67 -11.12
N LYS A 114 -6.68 -5.93 -11.40
CA LYS A 114 -7.54 -6.22 -12.55
C LYS A 114 -6.81 -6.15 -13.89
N ILE A 115 -5.83 -5.27 -14.02
CA ILE A 115 -5.09 -5.12 -15.28
C ILE A 115 -4.34 -6.40 -15.66
N GLU A 116 -3.79 -7.14 -14.68
CA GLU A 116 -3.09 -8.40 -14.91
C GLU A 116 -4.00 -9.44 -15.57
N HIS A 117 -5.23 -9.55 -15.08
CA HIS A 117 -6.17 -10.59 -15.50
C HIS A 117 -7.05 -10.16 -16.68
N ARG A 118 -7.29 -8.87 -16.83
CA ARG A 118 -8.23 -8.34 -17.82
C ARG A 118 -7.56 -7.78 -19.07
N LEU A 119 -6.27 -7.45 -18.99
CA LEU A 119 -5.51 -6.88 -20.08
C LEU A 119 -4.25 -7.71 -20.38
N PHE A 120 -3.27 -7.73 -19.48
CA PHE A 120 -1.97 -8.33 -19.76
C PHE A 120 -2.00 -9.84 -19.99
N SER A 121 -2.86 -10.59 -19.30
CA SER A 121 -3.03 -12.01 -19.56
C SER A 121 -3.48 -12.28 -21.00
N HIS A 122 -4.38 -11.46 -21.55
CA HIS A 122 -4.87 -11.61 -22.93
C HIS A 122 -3.81 -11.17 -23.95
N ILE A 123 -3.04 -10.11 -23.67
CA ILE A 123 -1.91 -9.72 -24.50
C ILE A 123 -0.88 -10.85 -24.53
N THR A 124 -0.51 -11.41 -23.39
CA THR A 124 0.44 -12.54 -23.30
C THR A 124 -0.05 -13.77 -24.06
N MET A 125 -1.34 -14.07 -24.00
CA MET A 125 -1.92 -15.17 -24.79
C MET A 125 -1.83 -14.90 -26.29
N ASN A 126 -2.03 -13.68 -26.73
CA ASN A 126 -1.93 -13.28 -28.14
C ASN A 126 -0.49 -13.35 -28.68
N TRP A 127 0.52 -13.22 -27.79
CA TRP A 127 1.94 -13.29 -28.13
C TRP A 127 2.50 -14.72 -28.22
N ARG A 128 1.78 -15.70 -27.70
CA ARG A 128 2.26 -17.09 -27.69
C ARG A 128 2.55 -17.60 -29.09
N GLY A 129 3.78 -18.05 -29.31
CA GLY A 129 4.23 -18.59 -30.58
C GLY A 129 4.44 -17.57 -31.70
N ARG A 130 4.37 -16.28 -31.40
CA ARG A 130 4.64 -15.19 -32.36
C ARG A 130 5.98 -14.54 -32.04
N PRO A 131 6.93 -14.49 -32.98
CA PRO A 131 8.17 -13.76 -32.78
C PRO A 131 7.86 -12.25 -32.81
N LEU A 132 8.30 -11.51 -31.77
CA LEU A 132 8.16 -10.08 -31.64
C LEU A 132 9.40 -9.43 -32.25
N THR A 133 9.41 -9.21 -33.56
CA THR A 133 10.60 -8.85 -34.33
C THR A 133 10.84 -7.34 -34.48
N SER A 134 9.82 -6.52 -34.22
CA SER A 134 9.93 -5.06 -34.26
C SER A 134 8.93 -4.39 -33.32
N HIS A 135 9.11 -3.11 -33.02
CA HIS A 135 8.16 -2.30 -32.26
C HIS A 135 6.77 -2.28 -32.90
N GLU A 136 6.70 -2.22 -34.24
CA GLU A 136 5.43 -2.24 -34.96
C GLU A 136 4.68 -3.55 -34.74
N VAL A 137 5.37 -4.70 -34.83
CA VAL A 137 4.76 -6.01 -34.55
C VAL A 137 4.24 -6.09 -33.12
N ILE A 138 4.98 -5.53 -32.16
CA ILE A 138 4.56 -5.47 -30.76
C ILE A 138 3.30 -4.63 -30.61
N VAL A 139 3.30 -3.40 -31.10
CA VAL A 139 2.16 -2.48 -31.01
C VAL A 139 0.93 -3.07 -31.70
N GLN A 140 1.09 -3.58 -32.91
CA GLN A 140 -0.03 -4.21 -33.66
C GLN A 140 -0.59 -5.44 -32.95
N SER A 141 0.28 -6.29 -32.40
CA SER A 141 -0.16 -7.49 -31.68
C SER A 141 -0.86 -7.17 -30.36
N ILE A 142 -0.45 -6.11 -29.67
CA ILE A 142 -1.16 -5.58 -28.49
C ILE A 142 -2.52 -5.03 -28.90
N ALA A 143 -2.58 -4.19 -29.92
CA ALA A 143 -3.81 -3.56 -30.40
C ALA A 143 -4.82 -4.58 -30.94
N ALA A 144 -4.36 -5.70 -31.49
CA ALA A 144 -5.20 -6.80 -31.97
C ALA A 144 -5.82 -7.64 -30.84
N THR A 145 -5.51 -7.34 -29.57
CA THR A 145 -6.03 -8.11 -28.44
C THR A 145 -7.50 -7.79 -28.17
N THR A 146 -8.35 -8.81 -28.27
CA THR A 146 -9.79 -8.71 -27.99
C THR A 146 -10.24 -9.89 -27.15
N THR A 147 -11.42 -9.80 -26.55
CA THR A 147 -12.05 -10.90 -25.81
C THR A 147 -13.52 -11.01 -26.13
N ARG A 148 -14.13 -12.16 -25.84
CA ARG A 148 -15.58 -12.35 -25.96
C ARG A 148 -16.38 -11.44 -25.05
N THR A 149 -15.75 -10.91 -23.99
CA THR A 149 -16.37 -9.97 -23.04
C THR A 149 -16.25 -8.51 -23.49
N GLY A 150 -15.80 -8.25 -24.73
CA GLY A 150 -15.79 -6.92 -25.32
C GLY A 150 -14.55 -6.08 -24.98
N LEU A 151 -13.46 -6.68 -24.49
CA LEU A 151 -12.20 -5.93 -24.34
C LEU A 151 -11.74 -5.43 -25.69
N THR A 152 -11.43 -4.15 -25.77
CA THR A 152 -10.71 -3.52 -26.89
C THR A 152 -9.44 -2.88 -26.37
N VAL A 153 -8.36 -2.96 -27.13
CA VAL A 153 -7.06 -2.44 -26.72
C VAL A 153 -6.55 -1.47 -27.78
N HIS A 154 -6.11 -0.30 -27.33
CA HIS A 154 -5.33 0.62 -28.13
C HIS A 154 -3.85 0.50 -27.71
N ALA A 155 -2.95 0.51 -28.67
CA ALA A 155 -1.51 0.51 -28.42
C ALA A 155 -0.80 1.54 -29.30
N GLU A 156 0.19 2.20 -28.75
CA GLU A 156 1.01 3.18 -29.48
C GLU A 156 2.48 3.05 -29.08
N LEU A 157 3.37 3.47 -29.98
CA LEU A 157 4.80 3.57 -29.73
C LEU A 157 5.16 4.94 -29.14
N ASP A 158 6.00 4.93 -28.11
CA ASP A 158 6.54 6.14 -27.49
C ASP A 158 8.06 6.14 -27.59
N THR A 159 8.58 6.97 -28.46
CA THR A 159 10.01 7.14 -28.71
C THR A 159 10.64 8.30 -27.93
N ASN A 160 9.87 8.94 -27.03
CA ASN A 160 10.41 10.04 -26.22
C ASN A 160 11.44 9.52 -25.20
N PRO A 161 12.47 10.32 -24.89
CA PRO A 161 13.43 10.01 -23.86
C PRO A 161 12.83 10.18 -22.45
N TYR A 162 13.11 9.22 -21.58
CA TYR A 162 12.68 9.20 -20.18
C TYR A 162 13.89 8.90 -19.27
N PRO A 163 14.77 9.88 -19.03
CA PRO A 163 16.03 9.67 -18.35
C PRO A 163 15.83 9.10 -16.93
N THR A 164 16.74 8.23 -16.53
CA THR A 164 16.82 7.68 -15.17
C THR A 164 17.59 8.60 -14.23
N GLY A 165 17.55 8.31 -12.92
CA GLY A 165 18.38 9.00 -11.93
C GLY A 165 17.92 10.42 -11.56
N ILE A 166 16.74 10.86 -12.00
CA ILE A 166 16.20 12.16 -11.61
C ILE A 166 15.92 12.18 -10.11
N GLN A 167 16.62 13.07 -9.39
CA GLN A 167 16.45 13.24 -7.95
C GLN A 167 15.33 14.25 -7.67
N VAL A 168 14.50 13.93 -6.71
CA VAL A 168 13.45 14.82 -6.20
C VAL A 168 13.75 15.12 -4.75
N SER A 169 13.94 16.40 -4.41
CA SER A 169 14.30 16.83 -3.06
C SER A 169 13.15 16.66 -2.06
N ASP A 170 13.47 16.72 -0.76
CA ASP A 170 12.47 16.66 0.31
C ASP A 170 11.53 17.87 0.27
N GLU A 171 12.05 19.03 -0.06
CA GLU A 171 11.30 20.28 -0.21
C GLU A 171 10.29 20.18 -1.36
N ALA A 172 10.70 19.62 -2.51
CA ALA A 172 9.81 19.41 -3.64
C ALA A 172 8.66 18.45 -3.30
N ILE A 173 8.92 17.39 -2.49
CA ILE A 173 7.87 16.47 -2.02
C ILE A 173 6.96 17.15 -0.99
N ALA A 174 7.52 17.97 -0.09
CA ALA A 174 6.74 18.68 0.93
C ALA A 174 5.80 19.74 0.32
N ALA A 175 6.19 20.32 -0.83
CA ALA A 175 5.40 21.31 -1.55
C ALA A 175 4.27 20.72 -2.41
N LEU A 176 4.18 19.40 -2.55
CA LEU A 176 3.13 18.77 -3.35
C LEU A 176 1.73 18.99 -2.75
N PRO A 177 0.74 19.30 -3.59
CA PRO A 177 -0.67 19.39 -3.17
C PRO A 177 -1.25 17.98 -2.94
N ILE A 178 -0.74 17.27 -1.93
CA ILE A 178 -1.05 15.89 -1.64
C ILE A 178 -1.76 15.74 -0.29
N THR A 179 -2.92 15.10 -0.29
CA THR A 179 -3.62 14.68 0.92
C THR A 179 -3.45 13.18 1.11
N ARG A 180 -2.80 12.77 2.19
CA ARG A 180 -2.67 11.37 2.57
C ARG A 180 -3.94 10.88 3.23
N HIS A 181 -4.46 9.75 2.78
CA HIS A 181 -5.64 9.17 3.39
C HIS A 181 -5.34 8.67 4.80
N ARG A 182 -6.34 8.66 5.65
CA ARG A 182 -6.21 8.16 7.02
C ARG A 182 -5.78 6.69 7.08
N PHE A 183 -6.21 5.90 6.09
CA PHE A 183 -5.87 4.49 5.96
C PHE A 183 -4.67 4.34 5.04
N HIS A 184 -3.53 3.91 5.58
CA HIS A 184 -2.28 3.71 4.83
C HIS A 184 -1.93 4.89 3.92
N GLY A 185 -1.79 6.09 4.49
CA GLY A 185 -1.58 7.33 3.75
C GLY A 185 -0.36 7.38 2.85
N ASP A 186 0.64 6.50 3.06
CA ASP A 186 1.77 6.35 2.14
C ASP A 186 1.39 5.59 0.87
N TRP A 187 0.35 4.74 0.94
CA TRP A 187 -0.16 3.91 -0.13
C TRP A 187 -1.41 4.47 -0.77
N ASN A 188 -2.18 5.25 -0.01
CA ASN A 188 -3.45 5.85 -0.44
C ASN A 188 -3.39 7.35 -0.25
N TYR A 189 -3.41 8.09 -1.32
CA TYR A 189 -3.32 9.54 -1.29
C TYR A 189 -4.05 10.16 -2.48
N THR A 190 -4.38 11.43 -2.34
CA THR A 190 -5.01 12.26 -3.37
C THR A 190 -4.11 13.44 -3.70
N LEU A 191 -3.87 13.66 -4.98
CA LEU A 191 -3.18 14.81 -5.53
C LEU A 191 -4.23 15.78 -6.08
N HIS A 192 -4.14 17.04 -5.67
CA HIS A 192 -5.09 18.07 -6.04
C HIS A 192 -4.57 18.89 -7.25
N PRO A 193 -5.45 19.42 -8.10
CA PRO A 193 -5.05 20.19 -9.27
C PRO A 193 -4.42 21.54 -8.93
N GLN A 194 -4.64 22.03 -7.71
CA GLN A 194 -4.02 23.26 -7.19
C GLN A 194 -3.31 22.95 -5.87
N PRO A 195 -2.27 23.73 -5.50
CA PRO A 195 -1.73 23.65 -4.16
C PRO A 195 -2.88 23.78 -3.16
N HIS A 196 -2.93 22.91 -2.17
CA HIS A 196 -3.83 23.09 -1.04
C HIS A 196 -3.43 24.41 -0.40
N VAL A 197 -4.13 25.50 -0.72
CA VAL A 197 -4.10 26.70 0.10
C VAL A 197 -4.77 26.24 1.38
N ASN A 198 -3.98 26.04 2.44
CA ASN A 198 -4.55 25.95 3.77
C ASN A 198 -5.44 27.18 3.89
N GLU A 199 -6.73 27.01 3.84
CA GLU A 199 -7.65 28.08 4.22
C GLU A 199 -7.24 28.47 5.63
N THR A 200 -6.57 29.60 5.74
CA THR A 200 -6.45 30.32 7.00
C THR A 200 -7.90 30.51 7.44
N PRO A 201 -8.29 30.03 8.61
CA PRO A 201 -9.66 30.17 9.03
C PRO A 201 -9.98 31.68 9.04
N VAL A 202 -10.90 32.06 8.17
CA VAL A 202 -11.51 33.40 8.22
C VAL A 202 -12.08 33.53 9.62
N ASN A 203 -11.56 34.48 10.41
CA ASN A 203 -12.05 34.86 11.71
C ASN A 203 -13.55 35.14 11.63
N SER A 204 -14.36 34.16 11.99
CA SER A 204 -15.67 34.40 12.54
C SER A 204 -15.52 34.35 14.07
N THR A 205 -15.44 35.52 14.65
CA THR A 205 -15.61 35.73 16.09
C THR A 205 -16.95 35.15 16.52
N ALA A 206 -16.92 33.99 17.12
CA ALA A 206 -17.97 33.53 18.02
C ALA A 206 -17.34 32.55 19.01
N ASP A 207 -17.29 32.98 20.26
CA ASP A 207 -17.09 32.25 21.50
C ASP A 207 -17.18 30.72 21.36
N GLN A 208 -16.04 30.01 21.39
CA GLN A 208 -15.98 28.65 21.87
C GLN A 208 -14.65 28.40 22.57
N ALA A 209 -14.74 27.88 23.77
CA ALA A 209 -13.67 27.41 24.62
C ALA A 209 -12.66 26.53 23.94
N PRO A 210 -11.39 26.44 24.39
CA PRO A 210 -10.32 25.75 23.71
C PRO A 210 -10.64 24.25 23.61
N ALA A 211 -10.89 23.80 22.39
CA ALA A 211 -10.98 22.37 22.06
C ALA A 211 -9.63 21.74 22.34
N SER A 212 -9.59 20.79 23.25
CA SER A 212 -8.47 19.94 23.61
C SER A 212 -7.90 19.27 22.36
N THR A 213 -6.60 19.41 22.17
CA THR A 213 -5.78 18.72 21.15
C THR A 213 -6.15 17.23 21.09
N PRO A 214 -6.42 16.62 19.90
CA PRO A 214 -6.74 15.21 19.82
C PRO A 214 -5.56 14.37 20.34
N HIS A 215 -5.75 13.68 21.44
CA HIS A 215 -4.76 12.79 22.04
C HIS A 215 -4.34 11.72 21.01
N ARG A 216 -3.13 11.83 20.51
CA ARG A 216 -2.52 10.80 19.66
C ARG A 216 -2.39 9.52 20.49
N LEU A 217 -3.02 8.41 20.04
CA LEU A 217 -2.87 7.10 20.68
C LEU A 217 -1.40 6.70 20.69
N THR A 218 -0.85 6.56 21.88
CA THR A 218 0.50 6.05 22.10
C THR A 218 0.43 4.58 22.50
N PRO A 219 1.52 3.78 22.35
CA PRO A 219 1.56 2.42 22.88
C PRO A 219 1.20 2.35 24.36
N HIS A 220 1.54 3.38 25.13
CA HIS A 220 1.17 3.50 26.54
C HIS A 220 -0.36 3.67 26.77
N SER A 221 -1.06 4.40 25.88
CA SER A 221 -2.50 4.55 25.93
C SER A 221 -3.23 3.23 25.66
N LEU A 222 -2.67 2.35 24.82
CA LEU A 222 -3.24 1.03 24.49
C LEU A 222 -3.12 0.02 25.65
N GLN A 223 -2.26 0.30 26.64
CA GLN A 223 -2.09 -0.50 27.86
C GLN A 223 -3.09 -0.12 28.96
N ALA A 224 -4.03 0.77 28.67
CA ALA A 224 -5.03 1.21 29.66
C ALA A 224 -5.86 0.01 30.16
N PRO A 225 -6.12 -0.09 31.48
CA PRO A 225 -6.90 -1.18 32.08
C PRO A 225 -8.29 -1.34 31.45
N GLU A 226 -8.90 -0.26 31.02
CA GLU A 226 -10.20 -0.24 30.33
C GLU A 226 -10.16 -1.01 29.00
N LEU A 227 -9.02 -0.97 28.31
CA LEU A 227 -8.80 -1.71 27.07
C LEU A 227 -8.30 -3.13 27.34
N THR A 228 -7.30 -3.29 28.20
CA THR A 228 -6.67 -4.59 28.44
C THR A 228 -7.50 -5.51 29.35
N GLY A 229 -8.37 -4.92 30.18
CA GLY A 229 -9.18 -5.63 31.18
C GLY A 229 -8.39 -6.13 32.37
N MET A 230 -7.16 -5.63 32.54
CA MET A 230 -6.29 -5.95 33.66
C MET A 230 -5.48 -4.72 34.08
N PRO A 231 -5.04 -4.62 35.37
CA PRO A 231 -4.12 -3.58 35.80
C PRO A 231 -2.84 -3.53 34.99
N ARG A 232 -2.20 -2.38 34.87
CA ARG A 232 -0.96 -2.20 34.11
C ARG A 232 0.19 -3.08 34.62
N GLU A 233 0.27 -3.22 35.93
CA GLU A 233 1.23 -4.05 36.62
C GLU A 233 1.09 -5.53 36.20
N GLN A 234 -0.15 -6.03 36.15
CA GLN A 234 -0.43 -7.40 35.71
C GLN A 234 -0.14 -7.58 34.21
N LEU A 235 -0.42 -6.58 33.39
CA LEU A 235 -0.04 -6.62 31.97
C LEU A 235 1.46 -6.64 31.77
N SER A 236 2.20 -5.84 32.57
CA SER A 236 3.67 -5.83 32.52
C SER A 236 4.25 -7.18 32.92
N GLU A 237 3.79 -7.76 34.01
CA GLU A 237 4.22 -9.09 34.48
C GLU A 237 3.93 -10.17 33.43
N LEU A 238 2.77 -10.11 32.78
CA LEU A 238 2.40 -11.00 31.68
C LEU A 238 3.38 -10.85 30.49
N ILE A 239 3.69 -9.62 30.11
CA ILE A 239 4.64 -9.33 29.03
C ILE A 239 6.03 -9.85 29.37
N ASP A 240 6.51 -9.61 30.59
CA ASP A 240 7.82 -10.05 31.07
C ASP A 240 7.93 -11.58 31.10
N THR A 241 6.87 -12.27 31.48
CA THR A 241 6.78 -13.73 31.50
C THR A 241 6.80 -14.35 30.10
N LEU A 242 6.08 -13.76 29.14
CA LEU A 242 5.92 -14.34 27.81
C LEU A 242 7.03 -13.93 26.82
N THR A 243 7.71 -12.80 27.06
CA THR A 243 8.76 -12.29 26.14
C THR A 243 9.88 -13.30 25.91
N PRO A 244 10.50 -13.93 26.93
CA PRO A 244 11.56 -14.91 26.71
C PRO A 244 11.10 -16.12 25.89
N GLN A 245 9.89 -16.55 26.09
CA GLN A 245 9.31 -17.70 25.37
C GLN A 245 9.06 -17.40 23.91
N LEU A 246 8.57 -16.19 23.60
CA LEU A 246 8.40 -15.71 22.22
C LEU A 246 9.74 -15.59 21.49
N GLU A 247 10.77 -15.15 22.20
CA GLU A 247 12.12 -15.08 21.63
C GLU A 247 12.68 -16.47 21.34
N LEU A 248 12.50 -17.43 22.24
CA LEU A 248 12.91 -18.82 22.04
C LEU A 248 12.17 -19.48 20.88
N GLN A 249 10.86 -19.29 20.78
CA GLN A 249 10.07 -19.81 19.66
C GLN A 249 10.54 -19.21 18.32
N ARG A 250 10.81 -17.91 18.31
CA ARG A 250 11.33 -17.23 17.14
C ARG A 250 12.69 -17.79 16.72
N GLU A 251 13.61 -17.98 17.67
CA GLU A 251 14.94 -18.51 17.35
C GLU A 251 14.86 -19.96 16.85
N ARG A 252 13.99 -20.80 17.43
CA ARG A 252 13.71 -22.14 16.92
C ARG A 252 13.22 -22.11 15.48
N THR A 253 12.25 -21.25 15.16
CA THR A 253 11.72 -21.08 13.80
C THR A 253 12.79 -20.62 12.82
N LEU A 254 13.64 -19.66 13.23
CA LEU A 254 14.74 -19.17 12.42
C LEU A 254 15.83 -20.22 12.23
N ARG A 255 16.13 -21.03 13.24
CA ARG A 255 17.08 -22.16 13.16
C ARG A 255 16.61 -23.22 12.16
N ILE A 256 15.34 -23.61 12.22
CA ILE A 256 14.74 -24.55 11.27
C ILE A 256 14.86 -24.00 9.83
N ARG A 257 14.55 -22.72 9.64
CA ARG A 257 14.60 -22.07 8.33
C ARG A 257 16.01 -21.94 7.76
N ARG A 258 17.02 -21.75 8.64
CA ARG A 258 18.45 -21.65 8.25
C ARG A 258 19.11 -22.99 8.03
N GLY A 259 18.61 -24.05 8.66
CA GLY A 259 19.23 -25.38 8.65
C GLY A 259 20.47 -25.52 9.55
N HIS A 260 20.91 -24.46 10.22
CA HIS A 260 22.09 -24.44 11.09
C HIS A 260 21.91 -23.46 12.26
N GLU A 261 22.79 -23.55 13.25
CA GLU A 261 22.83 -22.62 14.36
C GLU A 261 23.27 -21.22 13.92
N ARG A 262 23.01 -20.25 14.78
CA ARG A 262 23.33 -18.85 14.51
C ARG A 262 24.83 -18.63 14.54
N LEU A 263 25.40 -18.06 13.45
CA LEU A 263 26.83 -17.76 13.33
C LEU A 263 27.20 -16.35 13.76
N VAL A 264 26.23 -15.50 14.11
CA VAL A 264 26.44 -14.07 14.42
C VAL A 264 25.76 -13.73 15.74
N ALA A 265 26.29 -12.73 16.44
CA ALA A 265 25.80 -12.31 17.75
C ALA A 265 24.28 -12.00 17.80
N PRO A 266 23.57 -12.22 18.92
CA PRO A 266 22.18 -11.86 19.09
C PRO A 266 21.95 -10.36 18.79
N GLY A 267 20.88 -10.03 18.05
CA GLY A 267 20.56 -8.64 17.68
C GLY A 267 21.02 -8.20 16.30
N THR A 268 21.90 -8.94 15.62
CA THR A 268 22.28 -8.68 14.23
C THR A 268 21.26 -9.30 13.27
N GLY A 269 20.79 -8.54 12.29
CA GLY A 269 19.81 -8.98 11.28
C GLY A 269 18.50 -8.18 11.31
N ALA A 270 17.56 -8.55 10.44
CA ALA A 270 16.27 -7.86 10.34
C ALA A 270 15.49 -7.91 11.66
N LYS A 271 15.19 -6.73 12.22
CA LYS A 271 14.37 -6.61 13.43
C LYS A 271 12.94 -7.10 13.14
N ALA A 272 12.29 -7.69 14.15
CA ALA A 272 10.89 -8.03 14.05
C ALA A 272 10.07 -6.74 13.85
N LYS A 273 9.07 -6.79 12.97
CA LYS A 273 8.17 -5.64 12.73
C LYS A 273 7.33 -5.27 13.95
N LEU A 274 7.15 -6.21 14.86
CA LEU A 274 6.40 -6.04 16.11
C LEU A 274 7.27 -6.59 17.26
N ALA A 275 7.51 -5.77 18.28
CA ALA A 275 8.25 -6.18 19.46
C ALA A 275 7.50 -7.30 20.23
N PRO A 276 8.17 -8.14 21.04
CA PRO A 276 7.48 -9.16 21.83
C PRO A 276 6.38 -8.59 22.73
N ALA A 277 6.63 -7.47 23.40
CA ALA A 277 5.64 -6.78 24.22
C ALA A 277 4.40 -6.34 23.42
N ASP A 278 4.61 -5.80 22.23
CA ASP A 278 3.52 -5.38 21.35
C ASP A 278 2.72 -6.56 20.80
N ARG A 279 3.35 -7.74 20.61
CA ARG A 279 2.66 -8.98 20.22
C ARG A 279 1.70 -9.44 21.32
N VAL A 280 2.16 -9.42 22.58
CA VAL A 280 1.31 -9.76 23.74
C VAL A 280 0.16 -8.77 23.84
N LEU A 281 0.43 -7.47 23.83
CA LEU A 281 -0.60 -6.43 23.92
C LEU A 281 -1.62 -6.54 22.79
N ALA A 282 -1.17 -6.65 21.53
CA ALA A 282 -2.07 -6.78 20.38
C ALA A 282 -2.95 -8.05 20.48
N THR A 283 -2.39 -9.16 21.01
CA THR A 283 -3.15 -10.39 21.23
C THR A 283 -4.19 -10.22 22.33
N VAL A 284 -3.85 -9.56 23.45
CA VAL A 284 -4.79 -9.27 24.53
C VAL A 284 -5.96 -8.43 24.00
N LEU A 285 -5.70 -7.35 23.28
CA LEU A 285 -6.72 -6.49 22.69
C LEU A 285 -7.60 -7.25 21.68
N HIS A 286 -7.02 -8.16 20.90
CA HIS A 286 -7.74 -9.01 19.97
C HIS A 286 -8.63 -10.03 20.69
N GLN A 287 -8.11 -10.73 21.72
CA GLN A 287 -8.86 -11.70 22.50
C GLN A 287 -10.03 -11.05 23.24
N ARG A 288 -9.89 -9.82 23.69
CA ARG A 288 -10.98 -9.02 24.25
C ARG A 288 -12.04 -8.62 23.22
N LYS A 289 -11.82 -8.92 21.93
CA LYS A 289 -12.71 -8.58 20.81
C LYS A 289 -12.94 -7.07 20.66
N LEU A 290 -12.05 -6.23 21.14
CA LEU A 290 -12.17 -4.77 21.08
C LEU A 290 -12.05 -4.23 19.67
N ALA A 291 -11.16 -4.81 18.85
CA ALA A 291 -10.80 -4.33 17.54
C ALA A 291 -10.56 -5.48 16.57
N THR A 292 -10.77 -5.23 15.27
CA THR A 292 -10.41 -6.15 14.20
C THR A 292 -8.89 -6.23 14.04
N MET A 293 -8.39 -7.27 13.39
CA MET A 293 -6.95 -7.38 13.06
C MET A 293 -6.46 -6.23 12.20
N ASP A 294 -7.32 -5.67 11.34
CA ASP A 294 -7.00 -4.50 10.52
C ASP A 294 -6.82 -3.24 11.38
N LEU A 295 -7.74 -3.00 12.32
CA LEU A 295 -7.61 -1.86 13.22
C LEU A 295 -6.39 -2.00 14.15
N LEU A 296 -6.13 -3.19 14.68
CA LEU A 296 -4.91 -3.46 15.45
C LEU A 296 -3.66 -3.25 14.58
N GLY A 297 -3.67 -3.69 13.32
CA GLY A 297 -2.59 -3.42 12.38
C GLY A 297 -2.30 -1.93 12.23
N GLN A 298 -3.32 -1.09 12.14
CA GLN A 298 -3.20 0.38 12.11
C GLN A 298 -2.60 0.95 13.40
N LEU A 299 -3.07 0.48 14.56
CA LEU A 299 -2.62 0.96 15.86
C LEU A 299 -1.13 0.66 16.14
N PHE A 300 -0.67 -0.51 15.69
CA PHE A 300 0.72 -0.96 15.87
C PHE A 300 1.63 -0.69 14.65
N GLY A 301 1.12 -0.05 13.60
CA GLY A 301 1.89 0.28 12.39
C GLY A 301 2.34 -0.95 11.58
N VAL A 302 1.58 -2.04 11.63
CA VAL A 302 1.85 -3.31 10.95
C VAL A 302 0.64 -3.79 10.13
N THR A 303 0.81 -4.84 9.34
CA THR A 303 -0.31 -5.43 8.60
C THR A 303 -1.18 -6.33 9.49
N ALA A 304 -2.46 -6.50 9.15
CA ALA A 304 -3.36 -7.46 9.80
C ALA A 304 -2.79 -8.88 9.84
N MET A 305 -2.04 -9.28 8.82
CA MET A 305 -1.34 -10.58 8.78
C MET A 305 -0.26 -10.68 9.88
N THR A 306 0.42 -9.57 10.20
CA THR A 306 1.40 -9.55 11.30
C THR A 306 0.70 -9.70 12.65
N ILE A 307 -0.45 -9.08 12.85
CA ILE A 307 -1.29 -9.25 14.04
C ILE A 307 -1.81 -10.68 14.14
N SER A 308 -2.28 -11.26 13.03
CA SER A 308 -2.74 -12.64 12.98
C SER A 308 -1.66 -13.63 13.40
N ARG A 309 -0.43 -13.46 12.91
CA ARG A 309 0.73 -14.28 13.32
C ARG A 309 1.06 -14.08 14.80
N ALA A 310 1.07 -12.84 15.29
CA ALA A 310 1.30 -12.58 16.71
C ALA A 310 0.27 -13.29 17.58
N ASN A 311 -1.01 -13.26 17.20
CA ASN A 311 -2.08 -13.96 17.90
C ASN A 311 -1.88 -15.49 17.87
N GLN A 312 -1.45 -16.07 16.76
CA GLN A 312 -1.12 -17.51 16.65
C GLN A 312 0.05 -17.92 17.51
N GLU A 313 1.05 -17.05 17.70
CA GLU A 313 2.25 -17.30 18.52
C GLU A 313 1.95 -17.12 20.01
N VAL A 314 1.21 -16.09 20.40
CA VAL A 314 0.99 -15.69 21.80
C VAL A 314 -0.16 -16.44 22.46
N ARG A 315 -1.24 -16.71 21.73
CA ARG A 315 -2.43 -17.37 22.29
C ARG A 315 -2.15 -18.71 22.98
N PRO A 316 -1.38 -19.66 22.40
CA PRO A 316 -1.06 -20.91 23.08
C PRO A 316 -0.25 -20.68 24.36
N LEU A 317 0.60 -19.65 24.41
CA LEU A 317 1.37 -19.32 25.61
C LEU A 317 0.46 -18.77 26.71
N LEU A 318 -0.51 -17.92 26.37
CA LEU A 318 -1.53 -17.46 27.35
C LEU A 318 -2.31 -18.63 27.95
N GLU A 319 -2.75 -19.57 27.12
CA GLU A 319 -3.48 -20.77 27.52
C GLU A 319 -2.60 -21.66 28.44
N THR A 320 -1.33 -21.87 28.08
CA THR A 320 -0.38 -22.67 28.89
C THR A 320 -0.13 -22.07 30.29
N HIS A 321 -0.16 -20.73 30.39
CA HIS A 321 0.03 -20.04 31.68
C HIS A 321 -1.29 -19.75 32.42
N GLY A 322 -2.39 -20.33 31.97
CA GLY A 322 -3.70 -20.18 32.61
C GLY A 322 -4.33 -18.79 32.54
N HIS A 323 -3.84 -17.95 31.60
CA HIS A 323 -4.41 -16.61 31.42
C HIS A 323 -5.61 -16.64 30.49
N HIS A 324 -6.80 -16.46 31.04
CA HIS A 324 -8.04 -16.29 30.30
C HIS A 324 -8.36 -14.81 30.09
N ILE A 325 -8.42 -14.40 28.84
CA ILE A 325 -8.75 -13.01 28.46
C ILE A 325 -10.25 -12.94 28.15
N ASN A 326 -11.00 -12.30 29.03
CA ASN A 326 -12.44 -12.14 28.86
C ASN A 326 -12.76 -11.12 27.75
N ALA A 327 -13.75 -11.45 26.91
CA ALA A 327 -14.24 -10.55 25.88
C ALA A 327 -14.89 -9.31 26.51
N SER A 328 -14.60 -8.13 25.95
CA SER A 328 -15.27 -6.87 26.31
C SER A 328 -16.59 -6.74 25.55
N THR A 329 -17.49 -5.92 26.05
CA THR A 329 -18.70 -5.45 25.33
C THR A 329 -18.37 -4.31 24.37
N ALA A 330 -17.33 -3.52 24.65
CA ALA A 330 -16.87 -2.44 23.77
C ALA A 330 -16.36 -2.98 22.43
N ARG A 331 -16.65 -2.28 21.36
CA ARG A 331 -16.19 -2.57 19.99
C ARG A 331 -15.78 -1.27 19.32
N PHE A 332 -14.57 -1.24 18.77
CA PHE A 332 -14.01 -0.07 18.09
C PHE A 332 -13.82 -0.36 16.62
N ARG A 333 -14.16 0.60 15.79
CA ARG A 333 -13.98 0.54 14.33
C ARG A 333 -12.84 1.44 13.85
N THR A 334 -12.53 2.48 14.64
CA THR A 334 -11.53 3.49 14.30
C THR A 334 -10.63 3.78 15.51
N PRO A 335 -9.39 4.28 15.32
CA PRO A 335 -8.56 4.77 16.40
C PRO A 335 -9.22 5.89 17.22
N THR A 336 -10.07 6.72 16.57
CA THR A 336 -10.81 7.78 17.24
C THR A 336 -11.83 7.25 18.25
N ASP A 337 -12.47 6.12 17.96
CA ASP A 337 -13.41 5.49 18.92
C ASP A 337 -12.69 5.13 20.22
N ILE A 338 -11.43 4.66 20.11
CA ILE A 338 -10.61 4.32 21.29
C ILE A 338 -10.24 5.58 22.07
N THR A 339 -9.83 6.65 21.39
CA THR A 339 -9.49 7.91 22.06
C THR A 339 -10.70 8.50 22.78
N THR A 340 -11.87 8.50 22.15
CA THR A 340 -13.12 8.97 22.76
C THR A 340 -13.51 8.10 23.94
N PHE A 341 -13.39 6.79 23.84
CA PHE A 341 -13.67 5.85 24.92
C PHE A 341 -12.75 6.08 26.13
N LEU A 342 -11.44 6.24 25.91
CA LEU A 342 -10.48 6.50 26.97
C LEU A 342 -10.72 7.87 27.63
N ALA A 343 -11.10 8.89 26.86
CA ALA A 343 -11.44 10.21 27.39
C ALA A 343 -12.73 10.23 28.22
N SER A 344 -13.69 9.34 27.91
CA SER A 344 -14.96 9.22 28.66
C SER A 344 -14.88 8.31 29.88
N SER A 345 -13.76 7.58 30.08
CA SER A 345 -13.58 6.68 31.21
C SER A 345 -13.23 7.44 32.49
N PRO A 346 -13.85 7.16 33.63
CA PRO A 346 -13.76 7.97 34.87
C PRO A 346 -12.39 7.94 35.56
N THR A 347 -11.42 7.17 35.08
CA THR A 347 -10.10 7.01 35.71
C THR A 347 -9.18 8.23 35.56
N GLN A 348 -9.45 9.16 34.63
CA GLN A 348 -8.66 10.40 34.47
C GLN A 348 -9.11 11.55 35.39
N ALA A 349 -10.20 11.40 36.13
CA ALA A 349 -10.72 12.47 37.01
C ALA A 349 -10.04 12.54 38.38
N LYS A 350 -9.01 11.78 38.68
CA LYS A 350 -8.35 11.71 40.00
C LYS A 350 -6.83 12.03 39.98
N ILE A 351 -6.37 12.88 39.05
CA ILE A 351 -5.03 13.48 39.17
C ILE A 351 -5.22 14.99 38.94
N LYS A 352 -5.53 15.68 40.03
CA LYS A 352 -5.30 17.10 40.22
C LYS A 352 -4.31 17.27 41.35
#